data_e3225eaa2a8c2f371d9e55cfd08017a7
#
_entry.id   e3225eaa2a8c2f371d9e55cfd08017a7
#
_cell.length_a   1.000
_cell.length_b   1.000
_cell.length_c   1.000
_cell.angle_alpha   90.00
_cell.angle_beta   90.00
_cell.angle_gamma   90.00
#
_symmetry.space_group_name_H-M   'P 1'
#
loop_
_entity.id
_entity.type
_entity.pdbx_description
1 polymer ?
#
loop_
_entity_poly.entity_id
_entity_poly.type
_entity_poly.pdbx_seq_one_letter_code
_entity_poly.pdbx_strand_id
1 'polypeptide(L)'
;MLKINFLGDSITEGCCTSGTQHTFVYLVGKMLNAETRNYGVGGTRIAPQTKKSLEPIWDLDFIQRAKKMNHDADYIFVFGGTNDYGHGDAPFGKIGDKTPDTFCGAVDYLINYLLQHYKKEQIIFIPPLHRANEDSPYGDGSRTSPANILKVYSDVLVDIVKSYDIKIFDMKEEMGPGENNPLFEDGLHPNDLGHQKMAELLVDYIKKL
;
A
#
# COMPACT_ATOMS: atom_id res chain seq x y z
N MET A 1 20.73 12.88 7.63
CA MET A 1 19.26 13.16 7.65
C MET A 1 18.59 11.86 7.27
N LEU A 2 17.61 11.41 8.05
CA LEU A 2 16.84 10.19 7.76
C LEU A 2 16.13 10.33 6.41
N LYS A 3 16.19 9.29 5.56
CA LYS A 3 15.52 9.24 4.26
C LYS A 3 14.52 8.10 4.24
N ILE A 4 13.29 8.37 3.84
CA ILE A 4 12.21 7.39 3.84
C ILE A 4 11.47 7.41 2.50
N ASN A 5 11.39 6.26 1.86
CA ASN A 5 10.57 6.05 0.68
C ASN A 5 9.20 5.48 1.06
N PHE A 6 8.14 5.99 0.41
CA PHE A 6 6.78 5.46 0.53
C PHE A 6 6.29 5.04 -0.86
N LEU A 7 6.22 3.74 -1.09
CA LEU A 7 5.64 3.15 -2.31
C LEU A 7 4.19 2.78 -2.02
N GLY A 8 3.25 3.27 -2.83
CA GLY A 8 1.84 2.99 -2.58
C GLY A 8 0.92 3.42 -3.71
N ASP A 9 -0.35 3.44 -3.42
CA ASP A 9 -1.45 3.79 -4.31
C ASP A 9 -2.00 5.21 -4.05
N SER A 10 -3.31 5.44 -4.27
CA SER A 10 -3.98 6.72 -4.05
C SER A 10 -3.89 7.24 -2.62
N ILE A 11 -3.86 6.34 -1.62
CA ILE A 11 -3.73 6.74 -0.22
C ILE A 11 -2.34 7.32 0.02
N THR A 12 -1.30 6.70 -0.53
CA THR A 12 0.07 7.22 -0.43
C THR A 12 0.25 8.49 -1.27
N GLU A 13 -0.34 8.57 -2.45
CA GLU A 13 -0.37 9.78 -3.28
C GLU A 13 -0.95 10.96 -2.53
N GLY A 14 -1.97 10.72 -1.72
CA GLY A 14 -2.67 11.73 -0.92
C GLY A 14 -4.03 12.13 -1.49
N CYS A 15 -4.71 11.20 -2.16
CA CYS A 15 -6.09 11.39 -2.60
C CYS A 15 -6.96 11.84 -1.41
N CYS A 16 -7.87 12.77 -1.67
CA CYS A 16 -8.81 13.34 -0.71
C CYS A 16 -8.16 14.23 0.39
N THR A 17 -6.89 14.59 0.25
CA THR A 17 -6.29 15.66 1.05
C THR A 17 -6.52 17.02 0.41
N SER A 18 -6.56 18.08 1.21
CA SER A 18 -6.68 19.46 0.72
C SER A 18 -5.40 20.00 0.08
N GLY A 19 -4.31 19.24 0.09
CA GLY A 19 -3.04 19.58 -0.56
C GLY A 19 -1.89 18.70 -0.08
N THR A 20 -0.78 18.72 -0.82
CA THR A 20 0.39 17.86 -0.56
C THR A 20 0.94 18.00 0.86
N GLN A 21 0.84 19.18 1.47
CA GLN A 21 1.27 19.44 2.84
C GLN A 21 0.42 18.71 3.92
N HIS A 22 -0.72 18.14 3.54
CA HIS A 22 -1.61 17.38 4.40
C HIS A 22 -1.46 15.86 4.22
N THR A 23 -0.65 15.42 3.23
CA THR A 23 -0.39 13.99 3.05
C THR A 23 0.41 13.43 4.22
N PHE A 24 0.12 12.19 4.63
CA PHE A 24 0.88 11.54 5.70
C PHE A 24 2.39 11.49 5.39
N VAL A 25 2.76 11.32 4.12
CA VAL A 25 4.17 11.29 3.68
C VAL A 25 4.87 12.61 4.00
N TYR A 26 4.24 13.75 3.67
CA TYR A 26 4.78 15.07 4.00
C TYR A 26 4.85 15.30 5.51
N LEU A 27 3.77 14.94 6.22
CA LEU A 27 3.66 15.13 7.67
C LEU A 27 4.71 14.32 8.44
N VAL A 28 4.97 13.06 8.05
CA VAL A 28 6.05 12.24 8.61
C VAL A 28 7.40 12.93 8.42
N GLY A 29 7.68 13.41 7.20
CA GLY A 29 8.90 14.16 6.93
C GLY A 29 9.08 15.37 7.83
N LYS A 30 8.01 16.16 8.00
CA LYS A 30 7.99 17.34 8.87
C LYS A 30 8.20 16.98 10.35
N MET A 31 7.47 15.96 10.85
CA MET A 31 7.52 15.56 12.27
C MET A 31 8.87 14.94 12.67
N LEU A 32 9.52 14.22 11.75
CA LEU A 32 10.81 13.57 11.99
C LEU A 32 12.02 14.41 11.53
N ASN A 33 11.80 15.56 10.92
CA ASN A 33 12.85 16.30 10.21
C ASN A 33 13.62 15.39 9.24
N ALA A 34 12.89 14.60 8.44
CA ALA A 34 13.39 13.61 7.52
C ALA A 34 13.10 13.99 6.05
N GLU A 35 13.92 13.50 5.13
CA GLU A 35 13.62 13.51 3.70
C GLU A 35 12.64 12.37 3.40
N THR A 36 11.40 12.68 3.04
CA THR A 36 10.40 11.69 2.62
C THR A 36 10.16 11.80 1.12
N ARG A 37 10.07 10.65 0.44
CA ARG A 37 9.77 10.58 -0.98
C ARG A 37 8.47 9.81 -1.19
N ASN A 38 7.53 10.48 -1.85
CA ASN A 38 6.23 9.92 -2.16
C ASN A 38 6.23 9.27 -3.55
N TYR A 39 6.12 7.95 -3.58
CA TYR A 39 5.95 7.14 -4.78
C TYR A 39 4.53 6.55 -4.88
N GLY A 40 3.54 7.24 -4.31
CA GLY A 40 2.12 6.93 -4.47
C GLY A 40 1.62 7.26 -5.88
N VAL A 41 0.81 6.39 -6.45
CA VAL A 41 0.09 6.63 -7.72
C VAL A 41 -1.30 6.01 -7.61
N GLY A 42 -2.33 6.83 -7.76
CA GLY A 42 -3.73 6.43 -7.63
C GLY A 42 -4.15 5.30 -8.56
N GLY A 43 -5.03 4.42 -8.09
CA GLY A 43 -5.57 3.30 -8.85
C GLY A 43 -4.61 2.14 -9.10
N THR A 44 -3.34 2.25 -8.69
CA THR A 44 -2.33 1.22 -8.99
C THR A 44 -2.38 0.04 -8.02
N ARG A 45 -1.93 -1.13 -8.48
CA ARG A 45 -1.95 -2.42 -7.80
C ARG A 45 -0.53 -2.92 -7.56
N ILE A 46 -0.38 -3.86 -6.65
CA ILE A 46 0.88 -4.59 -6.47
C ILE A 46 1.13 -5.47 -7.71
N ALA A 47 0.10 -6.23 -8.11
CA ALA A 47 0.16 -7.11 -9.27
C ALA A 47 -0.04 -6.37 -10.60
N PRO A 48 0.76 -6.69 -11.63
CA PRO A 48 0.49 -6.24 -13.00
C PRO A 48 -0.90 -6.67 -13.46
N GLN A 49 -1.57 -5.81 -14.23
CA GLN A 49 -2.88 -6.13 -14.77
C GLN A 49 -2.77 -7.01 -16.02
N THR A 50 -3.73 -7.91 -16.21
CA THR A 50 -3.83 -8.76 -17.41
C THR A 50 -4.46 -8.00 -18.58
N LYS A 51 -5.29 -7.01 -18.29
CA LYS A 51 -5.93 -6.13 -19.25
C LYS A 51 -5.52 -4.69 -19.01
N LYS A 52 -5.39 -3.93 -20.08
CA LYS A 52 -5.12 -2.49 -19.98
C LYS A 52 -6.27 -1.79 -19.28
N SER A 53 -5.96 -0.94 -18.32
CA SER A 53 -6.90 -0.06 -17.66
C SER A 53 -7.34 1.06 -18.61
N LEU A 54 -8.48 1.70 -18.31
CA LEU A 54 -8.96 2.88 -19.07
C LEU A 54 -7.92 4.02 -18.98
N GLU A 55 -7.33 4.18 -17.81
CA GLU A 55 -6.27 5.16 -17.58
C GLU A 55 -4.92 4.42 -17.52
N PRO A 56 -3.99 4.68 -18.47
CA PRO A 56 -2.70 3.99 -18.52
C PRO A 56 -1.84 4.14 -17.25
N ILE A 57 -2.03 5.22 -16.49
CA ILE A 57 -1.32 5.43 -15.23
C ILE A 57 -1.67 4.37 -14.19
N TRP A 58 -2.87 3.81 -14.23
CA TRP A 58 -3.30 2.75 -13.31
C TRP A 58 -2.60 1.42 -13.57
N ASP A 59 -1.99 1.24 -14.74
CA ASP A 59 -1.20 0.05 -15.09
C ASP A 59 0.26 0.13 -14.62
N LEU A 60 0.64 1.23 -13.96
CA LEU A 60 1.94 1.38 -13.33
C LEU A 60 1.98 0.62 -11.99
N ASP A 61 2.05 -0.71 -12.04
CA ASP A 61 2.11 -1.55 -10.87
C ASP A 61 3.30 -1.21 -9.94
N PHE A 62 3.23 -1.71 -8.71
CA PHE A 62 4.26 -1.41 -7.70
C PHE A 62 5.65 -1.91 -8.11
N ILE A 63 5.75 -3.03 -8.83
CA ILE A 63 7.03 -3.60 -9.27
C ILE A 63 7.72 -2.67 -10.27
N GLN A 64 6.96 -2.15 -11.25
CA GLN A 64 7.50 -1.20 -12.22
C GLN A 64 7.98 0.09 -11.55
N ARG A 65 7.22 0.59 -10.55
CA ARG A 65 7.56 1.82 -9.83
C ARG A 65 8.70 1.63 -8.85
N ALA A 66 8.78 0.48 -8.18
CA ALA A 66 9.91 0.12 -7.34
C ALA A 66 11.23 0.18 -8.09
N LYS A 67 11.26 -0.27 -9.37
CA LYS A 67 12.46 -0.20 -10.25
C LYS A 67 12.90 1.21 -10.61
N LYS A 68 12.00 2.20 -10.46
CA LYS A 68 12.28 3.61 -10.79
C LYS A 68 12.53 4.48 -9.55
N MET A 69 12.40 3.91 -8.35
CA MET A 69 12.65 4.64 -7.11
C MET A 69 14.14 4.89 -6.91
N ASN A 70 14.45 5.94 -6.15
CA ASN A 70 15.78 6.11 -5.59
C ASN A 70 15.96 5.15 -4.39
N HIS A 71 16.95 4.28 -4.43
CA HIS A 71 17.16 3.23 -3.43
C HIS A 71 18.15 3.63 -2.30
N ASP A 72 18.48 4.90 -2.16
CA ASP A 72 19.39 5.40 -1.11
C ASP A 72 18.66 5.75 0.22
N ALA A 73 17.43 5.27 0.41
CA ALA A 73 16.65 5.52 1.62
C ALA A 73 17.04 4.56 2.77
N ASP A 74 16.93 5.07 3.99
CA ASP A 74 17.14 4.29 5.23
C ASP A 74 15.99 3.30 5.48
N TYR A 75 14.77 3.68 5.09
CA TYR A 75 13.59 2.84 5.16
C TYR A 75 12.73 2.96 3.91
N ILE A 76 12.06 1.86 3.57
CA ILE A 76 10.98 1.84 2.58
C ILE A 76 9.70 1.28 3.21
N PHE A 77 8.62 2.03 3.10
CA PHE A 77 7.26 1.60 3.43
C PHE A 77 6.52 1.26 2.14
N VAL A 78 5.94 0.06 2.10
CA VAL A 78 5.11 -0.41 0.98
C VAL A 78 3.67 -0.52 1.46
N PHE A 79 2.80 0.33 0.96
CA PHE A 79 1.40 0.41 1.37
C PHE A 79 0.48 0.13 0.18
N GLY A 80 -0.15 -1.04 0.15
CA GLY A 80 -0.99 -1.42 -0.98
C GLY A 80 -1.75 -2.72 -0.79
N GLY A 81 -2.44 -3.16 -1.85
CA GLY A 81 -3.29 -4.34 -1.90
C GLY A 81 -4.78 -4.02 -1.94
N THR A 82 -5.19 -2.79 -1.57
CA THR A 82 -6.60 -2.39 -1.62
C THR A 82 -7.15 -2.36 -3.05
N ASN A 83 -6.33 -1.97 -4.04
CA ASN A 83 -6.74 -1.94 -5.44
C ASN A 83 -6.65 -3.32 -6.11
N ASP A 84 -5.73 -4.19 -5.66
CA ASP A 84 -5.70 -5.59 -6.08
C ASP A 84 -7.02 -6.27 -5.71
N TYR A 85 -7.52 -6.02 -4.51
CA TYR A 85 -8.86 -6.43 -4.08
C TYR A 85 -9.96 -5.69 -4.87
N GLY A 86 -9.94 -4.36 -4.90
CA GLY A 86 -11.02 -3.52 -5.41
C GLY A 86 -11.35 -3.81 -6.87
N HIS A 87 -10.39 -3.62 -7.75
CA HIS A 87 -10.57 -3.70 -9.20
C HIS A 87 -9.41 -4.38 -9.94
N GLY A 88 -8.49 -5.02 -9.23
CA GLY A 88 -7.41 -5.78 -9.86
C GLY A 88 -7.95 -6.98 -10.64
N ASP A 89 -7.38 -7.25 -11.83
CA ASP A 89 -7.79 -8.36 -12.69
C ASP A 89 -6.74 -9.50 -12.72
N ALA A 90 -5.60 -9.31 -12.03
CA ALA A 90 -4.63 -10.37 -11.86
C ALA A 90 -5.24 -11.55 -11.08
N PRO A 91 -4.97 -12.80 -11.47
CA PRO A 91 -5.34 -13.96 -10.67
C PRO A 91 -4.81 -13.84 -9.24
N PHE A 92 -5.57 -14.34 -8.26
CA PHE A 92 -5.13 -14.29 -6.86
C PHE A 92 -3.85 -15.11 -6.62
N GLY A 93 -3.74 -16.28 -7.23
CA GLY A 93 -2.62 -17.19 -7.04
C GLY A 93 -2.61 -17.89 -5.68
N LYS A 94 -1.45 -18.36 -5.26
CA LYS A 94 -1.24 -19.05 -3.98
C LYS A 94 0.11 -18.67 -3.37
N ILE A 95 0.25 -18.80 -2.07
CA ILE A 95 1.54 -18.65 -1.37
C ILE A 95 2.55 -19.64 -1.99
N GLY A 96 3.71 -19.11 -2.35
CA GLY A 96 4.76 -19.85 -3.05
C GLY A 96 4.84 -19.57 -4.55
N ASP A 97 3.87 -18.90 -5.16
CA ASP A 97 4.03 -18.34 -6.51
C ASP A 97 5.20 -17.32 -6.52
N LYS A 98 6.02 -17.37 -7.58
CA LYS A 98 7.26 -16.57 -7.67
C LYS A 98 7.26 -15.59 -8.85
N THR A 99 6.29 -15.67 -9.73
CA THR A 99 6.14 -14.81 -10.90
C THR A 99 5.07 -13.75 -10.66
N PRO A 100 5.20 -12.53 -11.20
CA PRO A 100 4.31 -11.41 -10.87
C PRO A 100 2.93 -11.46 -11.55
N ASP A 101 2.59 -12.55 -12.22
CA ASP A 101 1.33 -12.76 -12.95
C ASP A 101 0.14 -13.15 -12.06
N THR A 102 0.36 -13.29 -10.75
CA THR A 102 -0.68 -13.44 -9.72
C THR A 102 -0.45 -12.44 -8.60
N PHE A 103 -1.47 -12.14 -7.79
CA PHE A 103 -1.31 -11.27 -6.62
C PHE A 103 -0.24 -11.83 -5.65
N CYS A 104 -0.37 -13.11 -5.29
CA CYS A 104 0.60 -13.76 -4.38
C CYS A 104 2.02 -13.70 -4.94
N GLY A 105 2.18 -14.03 -6.22
CA GLY A 105 3.48 -14.00 -6.90
C GLY A 105 4.03 -12.59 -7.06
N ALA A 106 3.18 -11.59 -7.26
CA ALA A 106 3.60 -10.19 -7.37
C ALA A 106 4.12 -9.65 -6.03
N VAL A 107 3.46 -9.99 -4.91
CA VAL A 107 3.95 -9.64 -3.56
C VAL A 107 5.34 -10.27 -3.33
N ASP A 108 5.49 -11.56 -3.61
CA ASP A 108 6.76 -12.28 -3.48
C ASP A 108 7.85 -11.66 -4.36
N TYR A 109 7.52 -11.39 -5.62
CA TYR A 109 8.47 -10.79 -6.57
C TYR A 109 8.91 -9.39 -6.13
N LEU A 110 7.98 -8.56 -5.66
CA LEU A 110 8.29 -7.22 -5.16
C LEU A 110 9.22 -7.28 -3.94
N ILE A 111 8.97 -8.18 -3.00
CA ILE A 111 9.85 -8.40 -1.84
C ILE A 111 11.25 -8.78 -2.29
N ASN A 112 11.38 -9.77 -3.18
CA ASN A 112 12.68 -10.21 -3.69
C ASN A 112 13.42 -9.10 -4.44
N TYR A 113 12.70 -8.25 -5.17
CA TYR A 113 13.30 -7.06 -5.80
C TYR A 113 13.80 -6.07 -4.75
N LEU A 114 13.01 -5.76 -3.73
CA LEU A 114 13.42 -4.81 -2.68
C LEU A 114 14.62 -5.32 -1.87
N LEU A 115 14.71 -6.62 -1.60
CA LEU A 115 15.83 -7.24 -0.90
C LEU A 115 17.15 -7.18 -1.68
N GLN A 116 17.14 -6.87 -2.98
CA GLN A 116 18.35 -6.58 -3.75
C GLN A 116 18.94 -5.20 -3.46
N HIS A 117 18.13 -4.28 -2.90
CA HIS A 117 18.46 -2.87 -2.69
C HIS A 117 18.46 -2.47 -1.21
N TYR A 118 17.69 -3.17 -0.37
CA TYR A 118 17.50 -2.88 1.05
C TYR A 118 17.77 -4.13 1.89
N LYS A 119 18.23 -3.92 3.12
CA LYS A 119 18.20 -4.98 4.13
C LYS A 119 16.76 -5.22 4.56
N LYS A 120 16.43 -6.44 5.01
CA LYS A 120 15.07 -6.77 5.43
C LYS A 120 14.53 -5.87 6.55
N GLU A 121 15.42 -5.39 7.44
CA GLU A 121 15.08 -4.50 8.56
C GLU A 121 14.67 -3.09 8.09
N GLN A 122 15.02 -2.71 6.87
CA GLN A 122 14.70 -1.42 6.25
C GLN A 122 13.36 -1.45 5.49
N ILE A 123 12.81 -2.66 5.25
CA ILE A 123 11.58 -2.85 4.49
C ILE A 123 10.42 -3.03 5.48
N ILE A 124 9.37 -2.24 5.32
CA ILE A 124 8.15 -2.32 6.12
C ILE A 124 6.95 -2.38 5.17
N PHE A 125 6.09 -3.37 5.33
CA PHE A 125 4.82 -3.43 4.62
C PHE A 125 3.68 -2.94 5.50
N ILE A 126 2.77 -2.20 4.88
CA ILE A 126 1.52 -1.73 5.47
C ILE A 126 0.38 -2.44 4.74
N PRO A 127 -0.36 -3.34 5.38
CA PRO A 127 -1.53 -3.97 4.78
C PRO A 127 -2.66 -2.95 4.57
N PRO A 128 -3.66 -3.26 3.72
CA PRO A 128 -4.79 -2.39 3.48
C PRO A 128 -5.53 -1.98 4.75
N LEU A 129 -5.98 -0.73 4.81
CA LEU A 129 -6.93 -0.25 5.82
C LEU A 129 -8.32 -0.89 5.60
N HIS A 130 -9.19 -0.77 6.59
CA HIS A 130 -10.62 -0.98 6.37
C HIS A 130 -11.15 -0.04 5.28
N ARG A 131 -12.12 -0.51 4.54
CA ARG A 131 -12.80 0.26 3.50
C ARG A 131 -14.27 -0.12 3.37
N ALA A 132 -15.05 0.76 2.78
CA ALA A 132 -16.38 0.40 2.31
C ALA A 132 -16.34 -0.82 1.39
N ASN A 133 -17.34 -1.68 1.50
CA ASN A 133 -17.49 -2.90 0.71
C ASN A 133 -16.35 -3.94 0.87
N GLU A 134 -15.58 -3.91 1.95
CA GLU A 134 -14.44 -4.82 2.15
C GLU A 134 -14.80 -6.30 2.17
N ASP A 135 -16.05 -6.64 2.48
CA ASP A 135 -16.60 -7.99 2.47
C ASP A 135 -17.27 -8.38 1.13
N SER A 136 -17.27 -7.47 0.15
CA SER A 136 -17.84 -7.74 -1.16
C SER A 136 -16.93 -8.66 -2.00
N PRO A 137 -17.40 -9.79 -2.53
CA PRO A 137 -16.62 -10.57 -3.47
C PRO A 137 -16.48 -9.90 -4.84
N TYR A 138 -17.15 -8.79 -5.07
CA TYR A 138 -17.09 -7.99 -6.30
C TYR A 138 -16.20 -6.75 -6.17
N GLY A 139 -15.41 -6.67 -5.09
CA GLY A 139 -14.51 -5.54 -4.84
C GLY A 139 -15.27 -4.22 -4.68
N ASP A 140 -14.86 -3.21 -5.45
CA ASP A 140 -15.51 -1.90 -5.53
C ASP A 140 -16.75 -1.87 -6.43
N GLY A 141 -17.19 -3.01 -6.93
CA GLY A 141 -18.33 -3.15 -7.86
C GLY A 141 -17.94 -3.19 -9.33
N SER A 142 -16.68 -3.00 -9.68
CA SER A 142 -16.20 -3.06 -11.06
C SER A 142 -15.94 -4.50 -11.56
N ARG A 143 -15.83 -5.46 -10.67
CA ARG A 143 -15.61 -6.86 -11.02
C ARG A 143 -16.87 -7.51 -11.60
N THR A 144 -16.70 -8.21 -12.70
CA THR A 144 -17.78 -8.97 -13.37
C THR A 144 -17.94 -10.39 -12.83
N SER A 145 -16.98 -10.87 -12.02
CA SER A 145 -17.01 -12.19 -11.38
C SER A 145 -16.51 -12.07 -9.95
N PRO A 146 -17.01 -12.93 -9.04
CA PRO A 146 -16.61 -12.90 -7.64
C PRO A 146 -15.13 -13.27 -7.48
N ALA A 147 -14.48 -12.60 -6.52
CA ALA A 147 -13.12 -12.84 -6.08
C ALA A 147 -13.08 -12.98 -4.55
N ASN A 148 -11.90 -13.05 -3.97
CA ASN A 148 -11.73 -13.02 -2.53
C ASN A 148 -12.11 -11.65 -1.95
N ILE A 149 -12.55 -11.59 -0.69
CA ILE A 149 -12.78 -10.36 0.07
C ILE A 149 -11.46 -9.72 0.49
N LEU A 150 -11.49 -8.44 0.91
CA LEU A 150 -10.28 -7.69 1.28
C LEU A 150 -9.45 -8.38 2.36
N LYS A 151 -10.12 -8.95 3.36
CA LYS A 151 -9.44 -9.68 4.44
C LYS A 151 -8.52 -10.78 3.90
N VAL A 152 -8.93 -11.53 2.89
CA VAL A 152 -8.12 -12.62 2.30
C VAL A 152 -6.88 -12.06 1.59
N TYR A 153 -7.01 -10.93 0.88
CA TYR A 153 -5.87 -10.23 0.27
C TYR A 153 -4.89 -9.73 1.33
N SER A 154 -5.40 -9.13 2.40
CA SER A 154 -4.60 -8.61 3.51
C SER A 154 -3.87 -9.74 4.25
N ASP A 155 -4.57 -10.81 4.62
CA ASP A 155 -3.99 -11.94 5.35
C ASP A 155 -2.84 -12.59 4.55
N VAL A 156 -3.07 -12.87 3.26
CA VAL A 156 -2.06 -13.48 2.39
C VAL A 156 -0.86 -12.58 2.18
N LEU A 157 -1.07 -11.26 2.01
CA LEU A 157 0.03 -10.30 1.95
C LEU A 157 0.88 -10.37 3.22
N VAL A 158 0.24 -10.33 4.38
CA VAL A 158 0.91 -10.42 5.69
C VAL A 158 1.68 -11.74 5.83
N ASP A 159 1.08 -12.86 5.45
CA ASP A 159 1.72 -14.18 5.54
C ASP A 159 2.96 -14.28 4.63
N ILE A 160 2.86 -13.79 3.39
CA ILE A 160 4.02 -13.77 2.47
C ILE A 160 5.12 -12.89 3.04
N VAL A 161 4.82 -11.67 3.50
CA VAL A 161 5.80 -10.72 4.05
C VAL A 161 6.49 -11.29 5.29
N LYS A 162 5.73 -11.90 6.21
CA LYS A 162 6.27 -12.57 7.41
C LYS A 162 7.18 -13.74 7.09
N SER A 163 6.94 -14.46 5.98
CA SER A 163 7.79 -15.58 5.58
C SER A 163 9.22 -15.15 5.21
N TYR A 164 9.43 -13.87 4.92
CA TYR A 164 10.73 -13.24 4.70
C TYR A 164 11.33 -12.58 5.95
N ASP A 165 10.66 -12.70 7.11
CA ASP A 165 11.05 -12.01 8.34
C ASP A 165 11.14 -10.49 8.16
N ILE A 166 10.24 -9.94 7.32
CA ILE A 166 10.08 -8.51 7.06
C ILE A 166 9.00 -7.95 8.00
N LYS A 167 9.20 -6.70 8.41
CA LYS A 167 8.30 -6.01 9.35
C LYS A 167 6.95 -5.67 8.71
N ILE A 168 5.89 -5.82 9.50
CA ILE A 168 4.55 -5.33 9.19
C ILE A 168 4.24 -4.18 10.14
N PHE A 169 3.71 -3.09 9.58
CA PHE A 169 3.09 -2.02 10.34
C PHE A 169 1.60 -1.98 9.99
N ASP A 170 0.78 -2.60 10.80
CA ASP A 170 -0.67 -2.60 10.64
C ASP A 170 -1.26 -1.48 11.51
N MET A 171 -1.99 -0.58 10.90
CA MET A 171 -2.70 0.52 11.57
C MET A 171 -4.21 0.48 11.27
N LYS A 172 -4.70 -0.65 10.77
CA LYS A 172 -6.08 -0.80 10.33
C LYS A 172 -7.07 -0.54 11.46
N GLU A 173 -6.85 -1.15 12.62
CA GLU A 173 -7.74 -1.01 13.78
C GLU A 173 -7.70 0.41 14.38
N GLU A 174 -6.52 1.05 14.40
CA GLU A 174 -6.38 2.43 14.88
C GLU A 174 -7.04 3.45 13.96
N MET A 175 -7.10 3.15 12.66
CA MET A 175 -7.82 3.97 11.69
C MET A 175 -9.33 3.74 11.73
N GLY A 176 -9.76 2.55 12.16
CA GLY A 176 -11.18 2.18 12.27
C GLY A 176 -11.84 1.90 10.91
N PRO A 177 -13.16 1.63 10.92
CA PRO A 177 -13.90 1.23 9.72
C PRO A 177 -13.86 2.33 8.65
N GLY A 178 -13.94 1.96 7.37
CA GLY A 178 -14.01 2.91 6.28
C GLY A 178 -15.32 3.70 6.25
N GLU A 179 -16.44 3.03 6.52
CA GLU A 179 -17.77 3.66 6.50
C GLU A 179 -18.08 4.42 7.79
N ASN A 180 -18.78 5.55 7.66
CA ASN A 180 -19.23 6.39 8.77
C ASN A 180 -18.10 6.83 9.73
N ASN A 181 -16.90 6.97 9.22
CA ASN A 181 -15.71 7.34 9.96
C ASN A 181 -15.24 8.74 9.51
N PRO A 182 -15.12 9.72 10.44
CA PRO A 182 -14.71 11.07 10.09
C PRO A 182 -13.28 11.20 9.58
N LEU A 183 -12.48 10.13 9.62
CA LEU A 183 -11.13 10.10 9.08
C LEU A 183 -11.09 9.81 7.57
N PHE A 184 -12.21 9.38 6.97
CA PHE A 184 -12.31 9.02 5.57
C PHE A 184 -13.30 9.92 4.82
N GLU A 185 -13.00 10.24 3.58
CA GLU A 185 -13.86 11.07 2.72
C GLU A 185 -14.98 10.24 2.07
N ASP A 186 -14.62 9.08 1.53
CA ASP A 186 -15.50 8.26 0.70
C ASP A 186 -15.60 6.80 1.18
N GLY A 187 -15.15 6.53 2.40
CA GLY A 187 -15.11 5.18 2.97
C GLY A 187 -13.90 4.36 2.54
N LEU A 188 -12.98 4.93 1.76
CA LEU A 188 -11.72 4.32 1.33
C LEU A 188 -10.53 5.25 1.57
N HIS A 189 -10.65 6.51 1.14
CA HIS A 189 -9.54 7.45 1.15
C HIS A 189 -9.58 8.31 2.43
N PRO A 190 -8.50 8.28 3.24
CA PRO A 190 -8.38 9.18 4.36
C PRO A 190 -8.37 10.66 3.91
N ASN A 191 -9.08 11.52 4.63
CA ASN A 191 -9.02 12.97 4.48
C ASN A 191 -7.85 13.57 5.27
N ASP A 192 -7.77 14.89 5.40
CA ASP A 192 -6.67 15.56 6.12
C ASP A 192 -6.51 15.04 7.56
N LEU A 193 -7.62 14.79 8.28
CA LEU A 193 -7.58 14.23 9.65
C LEU A 193 -7.07 12.79 9.65
N GLY A 194 -7.51 11.99 8.67
CA GLY A 194 -7.04 10.62 8.49
C GLY A 194 -5.54 10.57 8.19
N HIS A 195 -5.05 11.41 7.28
CA HIS A 195 -3.64 11.51 6.97
C HIS A 195 -2.80 12.01 8.16
N GLN A 196 -3.31 12.94 8.95
CA GLN A 196 -2.66 13.38 10.19
C GLN A 196 -2.53 12.20 11.18
N LYS A 197 -3.60 11.44 11.39
CA LYS A 197 -3.60 10.25 12.25
C LYS A 197 -2.60 9.20 11.77
N MET A 198 -2.58 8.90 10.48
CA MET A 198 -1.61 7.97 9.88
C MET A 198 -0.17 8.42 10.13
N ALA A 199 0.10 9.73 9.96
CA ALA A 199 1.43 10.29 10.19
C ALA A 199 1.88 10.13 11.65
N GLU A 200 1.00 10.38 12.60
CA GLU A 200 1.28 10.22 14.04
C GLU A 200 1.64 8.76 14.37
N LEU A 201 0.82 7.82 13.91
CA LEU A 201 1.06 6.38 14.10
C LEU A 201 2.40 5.92 13.48
N LEU A 202 2.69 6.39 12.25
CA LEU A 202 3.95 6.08 11.55
C LEU A 202 5.16 6.67 12.28
N VAL A 203 5.08 7.91 12.74
CA VAL A 203 6.15 8.58 13.49
C VAL A 203 6.46 7.82 14.80
N ASP A 204 5.42 7.42 15.51
CA ASP A 204 5.58 6.64 16.75
C ASP A 204 6.18 5.25 16.49
N TYR A 205 5.85 4.65 15.36
CA TYR A 205 6.45 3.38 14.93
C TYR A 205 7.91 3.57 14.52
N ILE A 206 8.22 4.55 13.68
CA ILE A 206 9.58 4.80 13.17
C ILE A 206 10.55 5.11 14.30
N LYS A 207 10.13 5.84 15.34
CA LYS A 207 10.96 6.13 16.52
C LYS A 207 11.36 4.89 17.35
N LYS A 208 10.70 3.75 17.10
CA LYS A 208 10.97 2.47 17.79
C LYS A 208 11.79 1.50 16.92
N LEU A 209 12.07 1.84 15.65
CA LEU A 209 12.90 1.05 14.75
C LEU A 209 14.38 1.15 15.08
#